data_e5b447c93af49f037c19f087acfaf081
#
_entry.id   e5b447c93af49f037c19f087acfaf081
#
_cell.length_a   1.000
_cell.length_b   1.000
_cell.length_c   1.000
_cell.angle_alpha   90.00
_cell.angle_beta   90.00
_cell.angle_gamma   90.00
#
_symmetry.space_group_name_H-M   'P 1'
#
loop_
_entity.id
_entity.type
_entity.pdbx_description
1 polymer ?
#
loop_
_entity_poly.entity_id
_entity_poly.type
_entity_poly.pdbx_seq_one_letter_code
_entity_poly.pdbx_strand_id
1 'polypeptide(L)'
;MQLSVTFRHMDSTDALRDYAREKIERIKKYFPDPIKAHVVLICDRGYNHTADVMLTLHNGLAIKGLETTEDMYSSIDLVMAKIERQVRRYKEKIRGHKGSESIHGLREITHSVLSVPEEDSGANGAIAASGEPEIIKKSKFFAKPLTPPEAVMQMNLLGNDFLVYTNAASHEVNVVYRRGDGTYGLIETGQNENGKG
;
A
#
# COMPACT_ATOMS: atom_id res chain seq x y z
N MET A 1 2.89 1.65 -20.22
CA MET A 1 2.86 2.18 -18.82
C MET A 1 1.91 3.35 -18.79
N GLN A 2 0.99 3.36 -17.83
CA GLN A 2 0.10 4.49 -17.58
C GLN A 2 0.64 5.24 -16.36
N LEU A 3 1.03 6.51 -16.55
CA LEU A 3 1.58 7.38 -15.50
C LEU A 3 0.60 8.50 -15.17
N SER A 4 0.31 8.68 -13.89
CA SER A 4 -0.43 9.82 -13.34
C SER A 4 0.47 10.54 -12.33
N VAL A 5 0.62 11.86 -12.48
CA VAL A 5 1.37 12.71 -11.55
C VAL A 5 0.41 13.75 -10.98
N THR A 6 0.26 13.77 -9.67
CA THR A 6 -0.60 14.70 -8.93
C THR A 6 0.27 15.60 -8.06
N PHE A 7 -0.04 16.88 -8.03
CA PHE A 7 0.62 17.87 -7.17
C PHE A 7 -0.34 18.29 -6.05
N ARG A 8 0.17 18.37 -4.83
CA ARG A 8 -0.59 18.81 -3.65
C ARG A 8 0.16 19.92 -2.91
N HIS A 9 -0.52 20.99 -2.56
CA HIS A 9 0.01 22.16 -1.84
C HIS A 9 1.19 22.82 -2.56
N MET A 10 1.27 22.69 -3.88
CA MET A 10 2.29 23.27 -4.74
C MET A 10 1.77 23.41 -6.17
N ASP A 11 2.33 24.35 -6.91
CA ASP A 11 2.02 24.50 -8.32
C ASP A 11 2.57 23.31 -9.15
N SER A 12 1.81 22.91 -10.16
CA SER A 12 2.29 21.88 -11.09
C SER A 12 3.34 22.49 -12.02
N THR A 13 4.48 21.82 -12.13
CA THR A 13 5.54 22.19 -13.08
C THR A 13 5.80 21.04 -14.04
N ASP A 14 5.96 21.37 -15.32
CA ASP A 14 6.29 20.37 -16.33
C ASP A 14 7.66 19.74 -16.08
N ALA A 15 8.61 20.51 -15.56
CA ALA A 15 9.94 20.03 -15.20
C ALA A 15 9.90 18.88 -14.18
N LEU A 16 9.11 19.00 -13.10
CA LEU A 16 8.96 17.95 -12.09
C LEU A 16 8.18 16.75 -12.65
N ARG A 17 7.17 17.01 -13.49
CA ARG A 17 6.40 15.95 -14.14
C ARG A 17 7.28 15.10 -15.07
N ASP A 18 8.09 15.75 -15.88
CA ASP A 18 9.00 15.06 -16.83
C ASP A 18 10.12 14.35 -16.09
N TYR A 19 10.65 14.94 -15.04
CA TYR A 19 11.65 14.31 -14.18
C TYR A 19 11.11 13.02 -13.52
N ALA A 20 9.94 13.10 -12.91
CA ALA A 20 9.29 11.93 -12.33
C ALA A 20 9.02 10.85 -13.39
N ARG A 21 8.58 11.25 -14.60
CA ARG A 21 8.36 10.34 -15.73
C ARG A 21 9.65 9.63 -16.12
N GLU A 22 10.74 10.35 -16.32
CA GLU A 22 12.05 9.78 -16.67
C GLU A 22 12.50 8.74 -15.66
N LYS A 23 12.39 9.06 -14.35
CA LYS A 23 12.82 8.15 -13.29
C LYS A 23 11.95 6.89 -13.24
N ILE A 24 10.63 7.03 -13.38
CA ILE A 24 9.69 5.89 -13.36
C ILE A 24 9.89 5.01 -14.60
N GLU A 25 10.23 5.58 -15.75
CA GLU A 25 10.47 4.80 -16.96
C GLU A 25 11.63 3.80 -16.79
N ARG A 26 12.59 4.08 -15.93
CA ARG A 26 13.68 3.14 -15.60
C ARG A 26 13.18 1.85 -14.95
N ILE A 27 11.99 1.87 -14.33
CA ILE A 27 11.39 0.66 -13.74
C ILE A 27 10.94 -0.34 -14.82
N LYS A 28 10.66 0.11 -16.05
CA LYS A 28 10.29 -0.76 -17.18
C LYS A 28 11.31 -1.87 -17.44
N LYS A 29 12.60 -1.62 -17.16
CA LYS A 29 13.65 -2.64 -17.30
C LYS A 29 13.44 -3.88 -16.41
N TYR A 30 12.68 -3.71 -15.33
CA TYR A 30 12.41 -4.79 -14.39
C TYR A 30 11.11 -5.53 -14.71
N PHE A 31 10.14 -4.89 -15.37
CA PHE A 31 8.83 -5.46 -15.69
C PHE A 31 8.48 -5.17 -17.15
N PRO A 32 8.35 -6.19 -18.00
CA PRO A 32 7.97 -6.02 -19.40
C PRO A 32 6.50 -5.60 -19.58
N ASP A 33 5.65 -5.89 -18.59
CA ASP A 33 4.20 -5.67 -18.68
C ASP A 33 3.76 -4.24 -18.35
N PRO A 34 2.54 -3.84 -18.76
CA PRO A 34 2.02 -2.52 -18.47
C PRO A 34 1.93 -2.28 -16.97
N ILE A 35 2.64 -1.27 -16.50
CA ILE A 35 2.65 -0.79 -15.13
C ILE A 35 1.74 0.44 -15.06
N LYS A 36 0.87 0.50 -14.06
CA LYS A 36 0.22 1.74 -13.65
C LYS A 36 1.08 2.39 -12.57
N ALA A 37 1.50 3.63 -12.80
CA ALA A 37 2.27 4.41 -11.86
C ALA A 37 1.45 5.63 -11.42
N HIS A 38 1.29 5.80 -10.13
CA HIS A 38 0.69 6.98 -9.54
C HIS A 38 1.72 7.66 -8.65
N VAL A 39 2.00 8.94 -8.95
CA VAL A 39 2.96 9.78 -8.23
C VAL A 39 2.20 10.93 -7.61
N VAL A 40 2.37 11.14 -6.32
CA VAL A 40 1.86 12.31 -5.62
C VAL A 40 3.05 13.11 -5.08
N LEU A 41 3.21 14.34 -5.55
CA LEU A 41 4.23 15.27 -5.08
C LEU A 41 3.56 16.27 -4.15
N ILE A 42 4.05 16.37 -2.93
CA ILE A 42 3.44 17.16 -1.86
C ILE A 42 4.50 18.12 -1.32
N CYS A 43 4.17 19.42 -1.22
CA CYS A 43 4.97 20.38 -0.50
C CYS A 43 4.22 20.82 0.76
N ASP A 44 4.75 20.49 1.94
CA ASP A 44 4.14 20.87 3.21
C ASP A 44 4.95 22.01 3.82
N ARG A 45 4.25 23.12 4.17
CA ARG A 45 4.80 24.32 4.81
C ARG A 45 6.05 24.93 4.13
N GLY A 46 6.24 24.66 2.83
CA GLY A 46 7.33 25.21 2.03
C GLY A 46 8.72 24.62 2.27
N TYR A 47 8.86 23.67 3.21
CA TYR A 47 10.17 23.09 3.57
C TYR A 47 10.25 21.58 3.36
N ASN A 48 9.13 20.88 3.48
CA ASN A 48 9.10 19.41 3.34
C ASN A 48 8.51 19.03 1.99
N HIS A 49 9.34 18.44 1.15
CA HIS A 49 8.95 17.92 -0.15
C HIS A 49 8.80 16.40 -0.08
N THR A 50 7.58 15.91 -0.20
CA THR A 50 7.27 14.48 -0.14
C THR A 50 6.94 13.95 -1.52
N ALA A 51 7.61 12.88 -1.92
CA ALA A 51 7.26 12.07 -3.08
C ALA A 51 6.64 10.75 -2.63
N ASP A 52 5.37 10.53 -2.93
CA ASP A 52 4.64 9.27 -2.72
C ASP A 52 4.43 8.61 -4.08
N VAL A 53 4.97 7.42 -4.26
CA VAL A 53 4.92 6.67 -5.52
C VAL A 53 4.30 5.32 -5.28
N MET A 54 3.24 5.03 -6.05
CA MET A 54 2.59 3.72 -6.09
C MET A 54 2.68 3.14 -7.49
N LEU A 55 3.23 1.94 -7.59
CA LEU A 55 3.27 1.15 -8.81
C LEU A 55 2.32 -0.03 -8.67
N THR A 56 1.46 -0.25 -9.66
CA THR A 56 0.60 -1.43 -9.75
C THR A 56 1.00 -2.24 -10.97
N LEU A 57 1.43 -3.48 -10.75
CA LEU A 57 1.84 -4.40 -11.79
C LEU A 57 0.64 -5.10 -12.42
N HIS A 58 0.84 -5.74 -13.58
CA HIS A 58 -0.20 -6.49 -14.29
C HIS A 58 -0.85 -7.57 -13.42
N ASN A 59 -0.06 -8.30 -12.63
CA ASN A 59 -0.54 -9.31 -11.69
C ASN A 59 -1.28 -8.72 -10.46
N GLY A 60 -1.48 -7.39 -10.42
CA GLY A 60 -2.14 -6.65 -9.34
C GLY A 60 -1.30 -6.48 -8.08
N LEU A 61 -0.03 -6.87 -8.12
CA LEU A 61 0.91 -6.51 -7.07
C LEU A 61 1.08 -5.00 -7.03
N ALA A 62 1.05 -4.43 -5.84
CA ALA A 62 1.32 -3.01 -5.62
C ALA A 62 2.64 -2.83 -4.86
N ILE A 63 3.42 -1.84 -5.28
CA ILE A 63 4.67 -1.45 -4.65
C ILE A 63 4.54 0.02 -4.29
N LYS A 64 4.77 0.35 -3.02
CA LYS A 64 4.68 1.73 -2.53
C LYS A 64 6.01 2.19 -1.98
N GLY A 65 6.37 3.43 -2.29
CA GLY A 65 7.47 4.17 -1.69
C GLY A 65 7.04 5.57 -1.32
N LEU A 66 7.53 6.06 -0.20
CA LEU A 66 7.33 7.42 0.27
C LEU A 66 8.66 7.89 0.85
N GLU A 67 9.10 9.08 0.42
CA GLU A 67 10.29 9.77 0.95
C GLU A 67 10.04 11.28 1.04
N THR A 68 10.62 11.89 2.06
CA THR A 68 10.49 13.34 2.33
C THR A 68 11.86 13.94 2.54
N THR A 69 12.15 15.03 1.83
CA THR A 69 13.40 15.79 1.96
C THR A 69 13.13 17.30 1.83
N GLU A 70 14.15 18.10 1.92
CA GLU A 70 14.09 19.55 1.71
C GLU A 70 14.00 19.96 0.23
N ASP A 71 14.19 19.00 -0.70
CA ASP A 71 14.14 19.23 -2.15
C ASP A 71 13.34 18.15 -2.86
N MET A 72 12.42 18.55 -3.77
CA MET A 72 11.51 17.62 -4.45
C MET A 72 12.25 16.66 -5.37
N TYR A 73 13.30 17.08 -6.06
CA TYR A 73 14.10 16.21 -6.93
C TYR A 73 14.80 15.12 -6.12
N SER A 74 15.34 15.48 -4.97
CA SER A 74 15.95 14.54 -4.02
C SER A 74 14.93 13.56 -3.48
N SER A 75 13.71 14.00 -3.15
CA SER A 75 12.64 13.11 -2.70
C SER A 75 12.23 12.10 -3.78
N ILE A 76 12.14 12.54 -5.05
CA ILE A 76 11.88 11.66 -6.19
C ILE A 76 13.01 10.63 -6.35
N ASP A 77 14.26 11.05 -6.26
CA ASP A 77 15.40 10.13 -6.40
C ASP A 77 15.44 9.08 -5.30
N LEU A 78 15.24 9.48 -4.07
CA LEU A 78 15.25 8.56 -2.92
C LEU A 78 14.09 7.56 -2.96
N VAL A 79 12.88 8.02 -3.28
CA VAL A 79 11.72 7.11 -3.39
C VAL A 79 11.91 6.13 -4.54
N MET A 80 12.50 6.55 -5.66
CA MET A 80 12.79 5.67 -6.78
C MET A 80 13.86 4.63 -6.44
N ALA A 81 14.92 5.02 -5.73
CA ALA A 81 15.94 4.09 -5.23
C ALA A 81 15.35 3.05 -4.25
N LYS A 82 14.41 3.47 -3.40
CA LYS A 82 13.67 2.59 -2.49
C LYS A 82 12.83 1.58 -3.26
N ILE A 83 12.04 2.04 -4.23
CA ILE A 83 11.21 1.20 -5.10
C ILE A 83 12.07 0.22 -5.89
N GLU A 84 13.17 0.66 -6.50
CA GLU A 84 14.09 -0.24 -7.24
C GLU A 84 14.62 -1.36 -6.35
N ARG A 85 14.98 -1.06 -5.10
CA ARG A 85 15.44 -2.05 -4.12
C ARG A 85 14.34 -3.06 -3.79
N GLN A 86 13.11 -2.60 -3.58
CA GLN A 86 11.96 -3.46 -3.33
C GLN A 86 11.68 -4.38 -4.52
N VAL A 87 11.70 -3.83 -5.74
CA VAL A 87 11.51 -4.57 -7.00
C VAL A 87 12.55 -5.68 -7.16
N ARG A 88 13.84 -5.38 -6.90
CA ARG A 88 14.91 -6.39 -6.99
C ARG A 88 14.66 -7.55 -6.01
N ARG A 89 14.37 -7.23 -4.74
CA ARG A 89 14.06 -8.24 -3.72
C ARG A 89 12.83 -9.10 -4.10
N TYR A 90 11.83 -8.47 -4.70
CA TYR A 90 10.66 -9.18 -5.20
C TYR A 90 11.02 -10.17 -6.30
N LYS A 91 11.80 -9.74 -7.31
CA LYS A 91 12.24 -10.63 -8.39
C LYS A 91 13.08 -11.82 -7.91
N GLU A 92 13.95 -11.60 -6.94
CA GLU A 92 14.76 -12.67 -6.35
C GLU A 92 13.89 -13.73 -5.69
N LYS A 93 12.85 -13.32 -4.96
CA LYS A 93 11.91 -14.22 -4.29
C LYS A 93 11.01 -15.00 -5.25
N ILE A 94 10.52 -14.35 -6.33
CA ILE A 94 9.66 -15.02 -7.34
C ILE A 94 10.43 -16.06 -8.15
N ARG A 95 11.72 -15.90 -8.39
CA ARG A 95 12.52 -16.93 -9.08
C ARG A 95 12.47 -18.29 -8.38
N GLY A 96 12.16 -18.32 -7.08
CA GLY A 96 11.98 -19.55 -6.28
C GLY A 96 10.53 -20.06 -6.19
N HIS A 97 9.54 -19.26 -6.57
CA HIS A 97 8.12 -19.63 -6.48
C HIS A 97 7.47 -19.50 -7.85
N LYS A 98 7.12 -20.64 -8.46
CA LYS A 98 6.18 -20.68 -9.60
C LYS A 98 4.79 -20.37 -9.03
N GLY A 99 4.37 -19.11 -9.11
CA GLY A 99 3.04 -18.66 -8.69
C GLY A 99 1.96 -19.36 -9.50
N SER A 100 0.99 -19.95 -8.81
CA SER A 100 -0.24 -20.45 -9.41
C SER A 100 -1.07 -19.24 -9.91
N GLU A 101 -1.22 -19.12 -11.21
CA GLU A 101 -2.22 -18.22 -11.82
C GLU A 101 -3.61 -18.83 -11.62
N SER A 102 -4.27 -18.51 -10.52
CA SER A 102 -5.68 -18.83 -10.34
C SER A 102 -6.48 -17.54 -10.18
N ILE A 103 -7.23 -17.19 -11.23
CA ILE A 103 -8.13 -16.01 -11.26
C ILE A 103 -9.48 -16.33 -10.56
N HIS A 104 -9.67 -17.51 -10.05
CA HIS A 104 -10.92 -17.93 -9.41
C HIS A 104 -10.87 -17.62 -7.91
N GLY A 105 -11.81 -16.79 -7.43
CA GLY A 105 -12.00 -16.53 -6.01
C GLY A 105 -11.73 -15.10 -5.53
N LEU A 106 -11.92 -14.08 -6.39
CA LEU A 106 -11.85 -12.68 -5.96
C LEU A 106 -13.00 -12.39 -4.99
N ARG A 107 -12.71 -12.18 -3.72
CA ARG A 107 -13.69 -11.66 -2.74
C ARG A 107 -13.63 -10.14 -2.70
N GLU A 108 -14.80 -9.50 -2.76
CA GLU A 108 -14.93 -8.06 -2.53
C GLU A 108 -14.81 -7.80 -1.02
N ILE A 109 -13.84 -6.96 -0.64
CA ILE A 109 -13.65 -6.52 0.74
C ILE A 109 -13.99 -5.03 0.82
N THR A 110 -14.83 -4.67 1.77
CA THR A 110 -15.15 -3.27 2.05
C THR A 110 -14.21 -2.75 3.13
N HIS A 111 -13.50 -1.67 2.81
CA HIS A 111 -12.66 -0.93 3.74
C HIS A 111 -13.36 0.38 4.12
N SER A 112 -13.51 0.63 5.40
CA SER A 112 -14.06 1.87 5.95
C SER A 112 -12.99 2.59 6.75
N VAL A 113 -12.86 3.88 6.53
CA VAL A 113 -12.03 4.76 7.36
C VAL A 113 -12.95 5.47 8.35
N LEU A 114 -12.62 5.36 9.62
CA LEU A 114 -13.34 6.01 10.70
C LEU A 114 -12.53 7.19 11.22
N SER A 115 -13.20 8.29 11.51
CA SER A 115 -12.64 9.39 12.28
C SER A 115 -13.10 9.24 13.73
N VAL A 116 -12.16 9.37 14.64
CA VAL A 116 -12.46 9.54 16.07
C VAL A 116 -12.35 11.02 16.34
N PRO A 117 -13.38 11.70 16.89
CA PRO A 117 -13.27 13.09 17.28
C PRO A 117 -12.11 13.24 18.27
N GLU A 118 -11.17 14.15 17.99
CA GLU A 118 -10.12 14.48 18.94
C GLU A 118 -10.76 15.18 20.12
N GLU A 119 -10.42 14.74 21.33
CA GLU A 119 -10.77 15.47 22.55
C GLU A 119 -9.99 16.80 22.51
N ASP A 120 -10.71 17.89 22.28
CA ASP A 120 -10.15 19.24 22.39
C ASP A 120 -9.72 19.43 23.85
N SER A 121 -8.42 19.40 24.10
CA SER A 121 -7.83 19.63 25.43
C SER A 121 -7.95 21.11 25.81
N GLY A 122 -9.14 21.64 25.75
CA GLY A 122 -9.52 22.96 26.23
C GLY A 122 -9.77 22.92 27.75
N ALA A 123 -8.93 23.62 28.49
CA ALA A 123 -9.07 23.82 29.91
C ALA A 123 -10.48 24.29 30.32
N ASN A 124 -11.31 23.33 30.76
CA ASN A 124 -12.33 23.50 31.80
C ASN A 124 -13.17 22.24 31.90
N GLY A 125 -13.10 21.58 33.04
CA GLY A 125 -13.68 20.30 33.37
C GLY A 125 -15.19 20.17 33.10
N ALA A 126 -15.53 19.84 31.87
CA ALA A 126 -16.82 19.23 31.53
C ALA A 126 -16.48 17.98 30.73
N ILE A 127 -16.89 16.82 31.24
CA ILE A 127 -16.88 15.55 30.56
C ILE A 127 -17.77 15.71 29.33
N ALA A 128 -17.16 16.05 28.18
CA ALA A 128 -17.85 16.16 26.91
C ALA A 128 -17.76 14.81 26.18
N ALA A 129 -18.91 14.31 25.86
CA ALA A 129 -19.28 13.14 25.11
C ALA A 129 -18.18 12.53 24.24
N SER A 130 -17.84 11.28 24.51
CA SER A 130 -17.18 10.37 23.59
C SER A 130 -18.03 10.30 22.30
N GLY A 131 -17.64 11.06 21.28
CA GLY A 131 -18.25 10.94 19.96
C GLY A 131 -17.99 9.53 19.42
N GLU A 132 -19.04 8.85 18.98
CA GLU A 132 -18.88 7.56 18.32
C GLU A 132 -18.04 7.74 17.04
N PRO A 133 -17.16 6.76 16.69
CA PRO A 133 -16.39 6.81 15.47
C PRO A 133 -17.30 6.92 14.24
N GLU A 134 -17.12 7.94 13.43
CA GLU A 134 -17.89 8.16 12.21
C GLU A 134 -17.14 7.66 10.98
N ILE A 135 -17.85 6.98 10.08
CA ILE A 135 -17.28 6.50 8.81
C ILE A 135 -17.15 7.68 7.86
N ILE A 136 -15.94 8.17 7.66
CA ILE A 136 -15.63 9.28 6.74
C ILE A 136 -15.33 8.84 5.31
N LYS A 137 -14.98 7.57 5.09
CA LYS A 137 -14.70 7.03 3.76
C LYS A 137 -14.99 5.54 3.71
N LYS A 138 -15.64 5.11 2.62
CA LYS A 138 -15.78 3.69 2.25
C LYS A 138 -15.09 3.44 0.92
N SER A 139 -14.34 2.35 0.81
CA SER A 139 -13.74 1.88 -0.43
C SER A 139 -13.90 0.37 -0.53
N LYS A 140 -14.00 -0.12 -1.76
CA LYS A 140 -14.07 -1.55 -2.06
C LYS A 140 -12.84 -1.95 -2.84
N PHE A 141 -12.28 -3.10 -2.52
CA PHE A 141 -11.19 -3.68 -3.28
C PHE A 141 -11.38 -5.19 -3.39
N PHE A 142 -10.82 -5.76 -4.45
CA PHE A 142 -10.83 -7.20 -4.64
C PHE A 142 -9.54 -7.78 -4.09
N ALA A 143 -9.66 -8.61 -3.05
CA ALA A 143 -8.52 -9.34 -2.51
C ALA A 143 -8.16 -10.48 -3.45
N LYS A 144 -6.95 -10.44 -3.99
CA LYS A 144 -6.42 -11.54 -4.80
C LYS A 144 -6.09 -12.73 -3.91
N PRO A 145 -6.30 -13.96 -4.40
CA PRO A 145 -5.81 -15.13 -3.71
C PRO A 145 -4.28 -15.08 -3.61
N LEU A 146 -3.77 -15.18 -2.39
CA LEU A 146 -2.34 -15.20 -2.08
C LEU A 146 -2.05 -16.36 -1.14
N THR A 147 -0.86 -16.93 -1.24
CA THR A 147 -0.33 -17.78 -0.18
C THR A 147 0.16 -16.90 1.00
N PRO A 148 0.25 -17.42 2.23
CA PRO A 148 0.76 -16.66 3.37
C PRO A 148 2.13 -16.00 3.12
N PRO A 149 3.14 -16.65 2.49
CA PRO A 149 4.41 -16.01 2.16
C PRO A 149 4.26 -14.85 1.16
N GLU A 150 3.37 -14.97 0.18
CA GLU A 150 3.08 -13.91 -0.79
C GLU A 150 2.37 -12.73 -0.11
N ALA A 151 1.45 -13.00 0.82
CA ALA A 151 0.76 -11.98 1.59
C ALA A 151 1.75 -11.16 2.47
N VAL A 152 2.68 -11.84 3.15
CA VAL A 152 3.77 -11.18 3.90
C VAL A 152 4.61 -10.31 2.97
N MET A 153 4.97 -10.82 1.79
CA MET A 153 5.74 -10.07 0.81
C MET A 153 4.99 -8.86 0.30
N GLN A 154 3.71 -9.02 -0.04
CA GLN A 154 2.83 -7.92 -0.51
C GLN A 154 2.68 -6.84 0.57
N MET A 155 2.46 -7.22 1.81
CA MET A 155 2.40 -6.31 2.95
C MET A 155 3.67 -5.47 3.07
N ASN A 156 4.85 -6.11 2.97
CA ASN A 156 6.14 -5.42 3.03
C ASN A 156 6.37 -4.48 1.84
N LEU A 157 5.92 -4.85 0.64
CA LEU A 157 6.03 -4.01 -0.56
C LEU A 157 5.14 -2.76 -0.49
N LEU A 158 3.98 -2.87 0.18
CA LEU A 158 3.09 -1.76 0.45
C LEU A 158 3.57 -0.87 1.61
N GLY A 159 4.47 -1.37 2.44
CA GLY A 159 4.89 -0.70 3.68
C GLY A 159 3.80 -0.66 4.74
N ASN A 160 2.85 -1.59 4.69
CA ASN A 160 1.77 -1.71 5.66
C ASN A 160 2.19 -2.57 6.85
N ASP A 161 1.54 -2.36 7.99
CA ASP A 161 1.73 -3.18 9.18
C ASP A 161 0.83 -4.42 9.20
N PHE A 162 -0.21 -4.43 8.39
CA PHE A 162 -1.08 -5.60 8.19
C PHE A 162 -1.58 -5.66 6.74
N LEU A 163 -2.02 -6.84 6.32
CA LEU A 163 -2.67 -7.08 5.04
C LEU A 163 -3.82 -8.08 5.21
N VAL A 164 -5.00 -7.69 4.74
CA VAL A 164 -6.15 -8.59 4.57
C VAL A 164 -6.08 -9.18 3.17
N TYR A 165 -6.17 -10.51 3.04
CA TYR A 165 -6.06 -11.20 1.75
C TYR A 165 -6.96 -12.44 1.72
N THR A 166 -7.24 -12.97 0.54
CA THR A 166 -7.88 -14.28 0.38
C THR A 166 -6.78 -15.34 0.32
N ASN A 167 -6.85 -16.35 1.17
CA ASN A 167 -5.91 -17.47 1.14
C ASN A 167 -6.16 -18.32 -0.13
N ALA A 168 -5.10 -18.54 -0.91
CA ALA A 168 -5.19 -19.29 -2.18
C ALA A 168 -5.59 -20.76 -2.01
N ALA A 169 -5.33 -21.35 -0.84
CA ALA A 169 -5.63 -22.74 -0.55
C ALA A 169 -7.04 -22.94 0.04
N SER A 170 -7.40 -22.14 1.05
CA SER A 170 -8.69 -22.25 1.75
C SER A 170 -9.80 -21.40 1.14
N HIS A 171 -9.46 -20.43 0.28
CA HIS A 171 -10.37 -19.41 -0.25
C HIS A 171 -11.06 -18.55 0.84
N GLU A 172 -10.54 -18.59 2.06
CA GLU A 172 -11.01 -17.79 3.19
C GLU A 172 -10.24 -16.47 3.31
N VAL A 173 -10.88 -15.49 3.96
CA VAL A 173 -10.23 -14.20 4.25
C VAL A 173 -9.31 -14.36 5.44
N ASN A 174 -8.03 -14.08 5.25
CA ASN A 174 -7.01 -14.15 6.29
C ASN A 174 -6.37 -12.78 6.49
N VAL A 175 -5.73 -12.59 7.63
CA VAL A 175 -4.97 -11.36 7.94
C VAL A 175 -3.54 -11.74 8.32
N VAL A 176 -2.57 -11.13 7.65
CA VAL A 176 -1.17 -11.14 8.06
C VAL A 176 -0.80 -9.79 8.66
N TYR A 177 -0.04 -9.78 9.75
CA TYR A 177 0.38 -8.54 10.41
C TYR A 177 1.82 -8.64 10.91
N ARG A 178 2.46 -7.48 11.04
CA ARG A 178 3.82 -7.36 11.57
C ARG A 178 3.77 -7.33 13.08
N ARG A 179 4.63 -8.11 13.72
CA ARG A 179 4.81 -8.10 15.17
C ARG A 179 5.99 -7.20 15.56
N GLY A 180 5.97 -6.71 16.79
CA GLY A 180 7.04 -5.85 17.33
C GLY A 180 8.40 -6.54 17.44
N ASP A 181 8.43 -7.88 17.48
CA ASP A 181 9.64 -8.70 17.52
C ASP A 181 10.26 -8.96 16.13
N GLY A 182 9.69 -8.38 15.06
CA GLY A 182 10.13 -8.53 13.66
C GLY A 182 9.61 -9.80 12.99
N THR A 183 8.84 -10.63 13.68
CA THR A 183 8.12 -11.77 13.10
C THR A 183 6.77 -11.33 12.52
N TYR A 184 6.02 -12.28 11.93
CA TYR A 184 4.70 -12.03 11.37
C TYR A 184 3.66 -12.91 12.04
N GLY A 185 2.49 -12.34 12.35
CA GLY A 185 1.33 -13.08 12.81
C GLY A 185 0.39 -13.35 11.64
N LEU A 186 -0.27 -14.51 11.68
CA LEU A 186 -1.31 -14.91 10.72
C LEU A 186 -2.60 -15.16 11.50
N ILE A 187 -3.69 -14.53 11.05
CA ILE A 187 -5.05 -14.78 11.54
C ILE A 187 -5.79 -15.46 10.41
N GLU A 188 -6.26 -16.67 10.66
CA GLU A 188 -7.05 -17.47 9.73
C GLU A 188 -8.50 -17.48 10.19
N THR A 189 -9.43 -17.16 9.27
CA THR A 189 -10.85 -17.31 9.54
C THR A 189 -11.26 -18.70 9.07
N GLY A 190 -11.57 -19.60 10.01
CA GLY A 190 -12.11 -20.91 9.75
C GLY A 190 -13.59 -20.96 10.10
N GLN A 191 -14.39 -21.75 9.36
CA GLN A 191 -15.69 -22.15 9.88
C GLN A 191 -15.44 -23.16 11.01
N ASN A 192 -15.96 -22.87 12.20
CA ASN A 192 -16.03 -23.86 13.27
C ASN A 192 -16.90 -25.02 12.78
N GLU A 193 -16.30 -26.14 12.41
CA GLU A 193 -17.03 -27.40 12.11
C GLU A 193 -17.68 -28.03 13.35
N ASN A 194 -17.65 -27.39 14.51
CA ASN A 194 -18.22 -27.87 15.76
C ASN A 194 -19.68 -27.40 15.99
N GLY A 195 -20.53 -27.53 14.96
CA GLY A 195 -21.98 -27.34 15.03
C GLY A 195 -22.77 -28.65 14.86
N LYS A 196 -22.22 -29.79 15.32
CA LYS A 196 -23.02 -31.03 15.54
C LYS A 196 -22.87 -31.44 17.00
N GLY A 197 -23.84 -31.04 17.77
CA GLY A 197 -24.15 -31.47 19.12
C GLY A 197 -25.63 -31.28 19.35
#